data_a09a19aa74dc11cb47835916f3a5077d
#
_entry.id   a09a19aa74dc11cb47835916f3a5077d
#
_cell.length_a   1.000
_cell.length_b   1.000
_cell.length_c   1.000
_cell.angle_alpha   90.00
_cell.angle_beta   90.00
_cell.angle_gamma   90.00
#
_symmetry.space_group_name_H-M   'P 1'
#
loop_
_entity.id
_entity.type
_entity.pdbx_description
1 polymer ?
#
loop_
_entity_poly.entity_id
_entity_poly.type
_entity_poly.pdbx_seq_one_letter_code
_entity_poly.pdbx_strand_id
1 'polypeptide(L)'
;KQAILSGLSWNWEHYGEYLDTLEELKPSLNVAGLVGHSAIRYYVMGDRSFDEQATESERQQMADIVEKAMKDGAVGFSTNRYEPHKAPDGRAIPGTYAECSELLEIAKVVGPHDGLMQLVGADAEVMRSIAETEGSRVLFSYGCSGEEGSGTKAAKHLDEMNLEGRNITATTHTRGSGYMFGLQSGLPVEGITWDKLRTKDFEERLEAINEEAFCEALIAEAREPKSCGIPLQKVYFMGLDEAPDHNFAQNLIELSKSAGE
;
A
#
# COMPACT_ATOMS: atom_id res chain seq x y z
N LYS A 1 14.26 -0.87 -4.81
CA LYS A 1 14.80 0.49 -5.11
C LYS A 1 15.89 0.42 -6.18
N GLN A 2 16.96 -0.38 -6.01
CA GLN A 2 18.07 -0.46 -6.99
C GLN A 2 17.61 -0.97 -8.37
N ALA A 3 16.77 -1.99 -8.46
CA ALA A 3 16.27 -2.51 -9.73
C ALA A 3 15.50 -1.45 -10.55
N ILE A 4 14.71 -0.62 -9.88
CA ILE A 4 13.99 0.48 -10.53
C ILE A 4 14.97 1.57 -10.98
N LEU A 5 15.96 1.92 -10.15
CA LEU A 5 16.96 2.94 -10.45
C LEU A 5 17.89 2.54 -11.60
N SER A 6 18.14 1.23 -11.80
CA SER A 6 19.03 0.74 -12.87
C SER A 6 18.31 0.50 -14.19
N GLY A 7 16.99 0.45 -14.21
CA GLY A 7 16.17 0.11 -15.38
C GLY A 7 15.62 1.29 -16.17
N LEU A 8 15.66 2.50 -15.59
CA LEU A 8 15.07 3.69 -16.18
C LEU A 8 16.05 4.85 -16.18
N SER A 9 16.07 5.63 -17.27
CA SER A 9 16.73 6.94 -17.29
C SER A 9 15.86 7.94 -16.56
N TRP A 10 16.32 8.48 -15.44
CA TRP A 10 15.60 9.46 -14.62
C TRP A 10 15.86 10.87 -15.15
N ASN A 11 15.37 11.17 -16.37
CA ASN A 11 15.59 12.41 -17.10
C ASN A 11 14.34 13.25 -17.26
N TRP A 12 13.31 13.00 -16.46
CA TRP A 12 12.07 13.75 -16.44
C TRP A 12 11.84 14.46 -15.11
N GLU A 13 11.20 15.60 -15.15
CA GLU A 13 10.69 16.35 -14.01
C GLU A 13 9.15 16.41 -14.04
N HIS A 14 8.57 16.43 -15.22
CA HIS A 14 7.13 16.51 -15.42
C HIS A 14 6.54 15.23 -15.98
N TYR A 15 5.23 15.03 -15.77
CA TYR A 15 4.55 13.80 -16.19
C TYR A 15 4.60 13.56 -17.70
N GLY A 16 4.52 14.62 -18.52
CA GLY A 16 4.65 14.51 -19.97
C GLY A 16 6.00 13.93 -20.38
N GLU A 17 7.10 14.41 -19.80
CA GLU A 17 8.45 13.90 -20.06
C GLU A 17 8.62 12.43 -19.63
N TYR A 18 7.92 12.03 -18.55
CA TYR A 18 7.84 10.62 -18.15
C TYR A 18 7.14 9.77 -19.23
N LEU A 19 6.05 10.27 -19.81
CA LEU A 19 5.36 9.58 -20.92
C LEU A 19 6.25 9.49 -22.17
N ASP A 20 6.98 10.54 -22.50
CA ASP A 20 7.96 10.53 -23.62
C ASP A 20 9.03 9.44 -23.39
N THR A 21 9.54 9.34 -22.16
CA THR A 21 10.49 8.28 -21.78
C THR A 21 9.90 6.88 -21.94
N LEU A 22 8.62 6.69 -21.57
CA LEU A 22 7.93 5.41 -21.78
C LEU A 22 7.75 5.08 -23.26
N GLU A 23 7.45 6.08 -24.08
CA GLU A 23 7.31 5.89 -25.52
C GLU A 23 8.65 5.50 -26.17
N GLU A 24 9.76 6.10 -25.75
CA GLU A 24 11.10 5.72 -26.19
C GLU A 24 11.48 4.26 -25.85
N LEU A 25 11.00 3.74 -24.71
CA LEU A 25 11.21 2.35 -24.31
C LEU A 25 10.45 1.35 -25.19
N LYS A 26 9.47 1.79 -25.96
CA LYS A 26 8.64 0.95 -26.86
C LYS A 26 8.13 -0.31 -26.17
N PRO A 27 7.39 -0.20 -25.05
CA PRO A 27 6.88 -1.35 -24.33
C PRO A 27 5.97 -2.20 -25.24
N SER A 28 5.98 -3.52 -25.05
CA SER A 28 5.11 -4.44 -25.77
C SER A 28 3.65 -4.39 -25.33
N LEU A 29 3.35 -3.65 -24.27
CA LEU A 29 2.02 -3.46 -23.68
C LEU A 29 1.63 -1.99 -23.73
N ASN A 30 0.33 -1.72 -23.82
CA ASN A 30 -0.18 -0.38 -23.60
C ASN A 30 0.01 0.02 -22.13
N VAL A 31 0.48 1.24 -21.90
CA VAL A 31 0.73 1.78 -20.57
C VAL A 31 -0.15 2.99 -20.34
N ALA A 32 -0.82 3.02 -19.21
CA ALA A 32 -1.56 4.17 -18.73
C ALA A 32 -1.18 4.40 -17.26
N GLY A 33 -0.87 5.63 -16.88
CA GLY A 33 -0.32 5.93 -15.56
C GLY A 33 -1.18 6.90 -14.78
N LEU A 34 -1.16 6.73 -13.45
CA LEU A 34 -1.76 7.64 -12.48
C LEU A 34 -0.69 8.52 -11.85
N VAL A 35 -1.01 9.79 -11.60
CA VAL A 35 -0.13 10.68 -10.83
C VAL A 35 -0.14 10.28 -9.36
N GLY A 36 1.04 10.06 -8.79
CA GLY A 36 1.17 9.57 -7.40
C GLY A 36 1.16 10.70 -6.37
N HIS A 37 0.25 10.66 -5.42
CA HIS A 37 0.10 11.65 -4.34
C HIS A 37 1.39 11.85 -3.53
N SER A 38 2.00 10.77 -3.06
CA SER A 38 3.21 10.86 -2.24
C SER A 38 4.35 11.59 -2.96
N ALA A 39 4.47 11.42 -4.28
CA ALA A 39 5.51 12.05 -5.07
C ALA A 39 5.29 13.57 -5.17
N ILE A 40 4.07 14.00 -5.56
CA ILE A 40 3.78 15.44 -5.71
C ILE A 40 3.75 16.15 -4.36
N ARG A 41 3.24 15.50 -3.31
CA ARG A 41 3.23 16.06 -1.97
C ARG A 41 4.66 16.27 -1.45
N TYR A 42 5.56 15.30 -1.67
CA TYR A 42 6.97 15.47 -1.34
C TYR A 42 7.66 16.53 -2.19
N TYR A 43 7.33 16.61 -3.48
CA TYR A 43 7.86 17.64 -4.37
C TYR A 43 7.51 19.07 -3.92
N VAL A 44 6.27 19.29 -3.47
CA VAL A 44 5.78 20.60 -3.04
C VAL A 44 6.22 20.97 -1.63
N MET A 45 6.15 20.02 -0.67
CA MET A 45 6.32 20.27 0.76
C MET A 45 7.67 19.81 1.32
N GLY A 46 8.44 19.01 0.56
CA GLY A 46 9.66 18.39 1.07
C GLY A 46 9.39 17.47 2.26
N ASP A 47 10.28 17.49 3.25
CA ASP A 47 10.18 16.61 4.43
C ASP A 47 8.92 16.84 5.29
N ARG A 48 8.36 18.05 5.25
CA ARG A 48 7.08 18.39 5.90
C ARG A 48 5.90 17.55 5.40
N SER A 49 6.00 16.99 4.20
CA SER A 49 4.95 16.16 3.58
C SER A 49 4.57 14.91 4.38
N PHE A 50 5.42 14.44 5.27
CA PHE A 50 5.19 13.25 6.10
C PHE A 50 4.26 13.56 7.28
N ASP A 51 4.48 14.69 7.95
CA ASP A 51 3.95 14.93 9.30
C ASP A 51 3.05 16.17 9.41
N GLU A 52 3.06 17.08 8.38
CA GLU A 52 2.29 18.32 8.42
C GLU A 52 1.18 18.35 7.39
N GLN A 53 0.14 19.14 7.64
CA GLN A 53 -0.90 19.41 6.66
C GLN A 53 -0.43 20.45 5.63
N ALA A 54 -0.88 20.30 4.39
CA ALA A 54 -0.58 21.26 3.33
C ALA A 54 -1.33 22.57 3.55
N THR A 55 -0.64 23.69 3.35
CA THR A 55 -1.28 25.00 3.27
C THR A 55 -2.17 25.10 2.02
N GLU A 56 -3.06 26.10 1.97
CA GLU A 56 -3.90 26.36 0.80
C GLU A 56 -3.06 26.55 -0.48
N SER A 57 -1.95 27.30 -0.38
CA SER A 57 -1.04 27.50 -1.51
C SER A 57 -0.36 26.19 -1.97
N GLU A 58 0.02 25.33 -1.05
CA GLU A 58 0.63 24.02 -1.38
C GLU A 58 -0.40 23.08 -2.01
N ARG A 59 -1.63 23.05 -1.53
CA ARG A 59 -2.73 22.30 -2.16
C ARG A 59 -2.98 22.77 -3.58
N GLN A 60 -3.03 24.10 -3.80
CA GLN A 60 -3.18 24.66 -5.15
C GLN A 60 -2.01 24.24 -6.06
N GLN A 61 -0.77 24.32 -5.59
CA GLN A 61 0.39 23.88 -6.37
C GLN A 61 0.31 22.39 -6.74
N MET A 62 -0.12 21.51 -5.81
CA MET A 62 -0.35 20.11 -6.11
C MET A 62 -1.45 19.91 -7.15
N ALA A 63 -2.56 20.65 -7.03
CA ALA A 63 -3.65 20.61 -8.01
C ALA A 63 -3.18 21.06 -9.41
N ASP A 64 -2.39 22.12 -9.51
CA ASP A 64 -1.83 22.62 -10.78
C ASP A 64 -0.91 21.58 -11.44
N ILE A 65 -0.07 20.90 -10.65
CA ILE A 65 0.78 19.81 -11.15
C ILE A 65 -0.07 18.66 -11.70
N VAL A 66 -1.13 18.27 -10.97
CA VAL A 66 -2.04 17.20 -11.41
C VAL A 66 -2.81 17.63 -12.67
N GLU A 67 -3.33 18.84 -12.72
CA GLU A 67 -4.04 19.35 -13.90
C GLU A 67 -3.15 19.35 -15.15
N LYS A 68 -1.88 19.78 -14.99
CA LYS A 68 -0.91 19.68 -16.08
C LYS A 68 -0.68 18.23 -16.50
N ALA A 69 -0.48 17.32 -15.56
CA ALA A 69 -0.29 15.90 -15.86
C ALA A 69 -1.49 15.27 -16.56
N MET A 70 -2.72 15.65 -16.20
CA MET A 70 -3.94 15.22 -16.92
C MET A 70 -3.95 15.71 -18.36
N LYS A 71 -3.57 16.98 -18.60
CA LYS A 71 -3.41 17.54 -19.96
C LYS A 71 -2.33 16.86 -20.76
N ASP A 72 -1.27 16.40 -20.12
CA ASP A 72 -0.16 15.65 -20.73
C ASP A 72 -0.51 14.19 -21.03
N GLY A 73 -1.62 13.64 -20.50
CA GLY A 73 -2.10 12.27 -20.80
C GLY A 73 -2.15 11.32 -19.61
N ALA A 74 -2.02 11.80 -18.38
CA ALA A 74 -2.30 10.99 -17.20
C ALA A 74 -3.77 10.53 -17.22
N VAL A 75 -4.05 9.31 -16.76
CA VAL A 75 -5.42 8.78 -16.69
C VAL A 75 -6.11 9.04 -15.35
N GLY A 76 -5.42 9.72 -14.44
CA GLY A 76 -5.96 10.08 -13.14
C GLY A 76 -4.88 10.25 -12.07
N PHE A 77 -5.31 10.17 -10.84
CA PHE A 77 -4.53 10.38 -9.64
C PHE A 77 -4.64 9.19 -8.68
N SER A 78 -3.57 8.92 -7.94
CA SER A 78 -3.54 7.81 -6.97
C SER A 78 -3.08 8.30 -5.61
N THR A 79 -3.87 8.03 -4.56
CA THR A 79 -3.49 8.28 -3.16
C THR A 79 -3.52 7.01 -2.34
N ASN A 80 -2.66 6.96 -1.33
CA ASN A 80 -2.57 5.85 -0.40
C ASN A 80 -2.70 6.37 1.03
N ARG A 81 -3.75 5.90 1.72
CA ARG A 81 -4.06 6.20 3.12
C ARG A 81 -3.89 4.97 4.02
N TYR A 82 -3.28 3.91 3.50
CA TYR A 82 -3.05 2.68 4.24
C TYR A 82 -1.80 2.80 5.11
N GLU A 83 -2.00 3.00 6.40
CA GLU A 83 -0.95 3.29 7.39
C GLU A 83 0.23 2.29 7.43
N PRO A 84 0.03 0.97 7.19
CA PRO A 84 1.14 0.03 7.13
C PRO A 84 2.15 0.28 6.01
N HIS A 85 1.82 1.12 5.02
CA HIS A 85 2.80 1.56 4.03
C HIS A 85 3.74 2.59 4.63
N LYS A 86 4.98 2.19 4.83
CA LYS A 86 6.01 3.00 5.49
C LYS A 86 7.12 3.42 4.52
N ALA A 87 7.64 4.62 4.75
CA ALA A 87 8.89 5.07 4.18
C ALA A 87 10.08 4.29 4.78
N PRO A 88 11.28 4.35 4.17
CA PRO A 88 12.45 3.63 4.68
C PRO A 88 12.84 3.99 6.12
N ASP A 89 12.47 5.17 6.61
CA ASP A 89 12.72 5.67 7.96
C ASP A 89 11.62 5.27 8.98
N GLY A 90 10.60 4.51 8.53
CA GLY A 90 9.50 4.02 9.37
C GLY A 90 8.30 4.97 9.50
N ARG A 91 8.39 6.20 9.00
CA ARG A 91 7.22 7.11 8.95
C ARG A 91 6.17 6.60 7.96
N ALA A 92 4.91 6.95 8.17
CA ALA A 92 3.88 6.74 7.14
C ALA A 92 4.27 7.51 5.87
N ILE A 93 3.96 6.98 4.68
CA ILE A 93 4.29 7.67 3.43
C ILE A 93 3.54 9.00 3.30
N PRO A 94 4.10 10.00 2.58
CA PRO A 94 3.43 11.28 2.34
C PRO A 94 2.02 11.09 1.79
N GLY A 95 1.04 11.79 2.37
CA GLY A 95 -0.37 11.70 1.97
C GLY A 95 -1.23 10.74 2.78
N THR A 96 -0.64 9.85 3.58
CA THR A 96 -1.40 8.91 4.43
C THR A 96 -2.41 9.63 5.33
N TYR A 97 -2.01 10.75 5.91
CA TYR A 97 -2.84 11.56 6.83
C TYR A 97 -3.29 12.89 6.23
N ALA A 98 -3.18 13.06 4.91
CA ALA A 98 -3.65 14.27 4.25
C ALA A 98 -5.14 14.51 4.52
N GLU A 99 -5.53 15.77 4.73
CA GLU A 99 -6.93 16.14 4.91
C GLU A 99 -7.75 15.86 3.65
N CYS A 100 -9.04 15.59 3.82
CA CYS A 100 -9.97 15.34 2.71
C CYS A 100 -10.03 16.56 1.76
N SER A 101 -9.90 17.78 2.28
CA SER A 101 -9.86 19.01 1.50
C SER A 101 -8.78 19.01 0.42
N GLU A 102 -7.60 18.48 0.70
CA GLU A 102 -6.50 18.32 -0.27
C GLU A 102 -6.90 17.39 -1.43
N LEU A 103 -7.53 16.25 -1.10
CA LEU A 103 -7.99 15.29 -2.11
C LEU A 103 -9.17 15.84 -2.93
N LEU A 104 -10.03 16.65 -2.34
CA LEU A 104 -11.14 17.30 -3.04
C LEU A 104 -10.66 18.37 -4.03
N GLU A 105 -9.63 19.13 -3.69
CA GLU A 105 -9.03 20.09 -4.62
C GLU A 105 -8.41 19.37 -5.84
N ILE A 106 -7.77 18.24 -5.60
CA ILE A 106 -7.24 17.39 -6.69
C ILE A 106 -8.38 16.76 -7.51
N ALA A 107 -9.43 16.27 -6.87
CA ALA A 107 -10.58 15.69 -7.57
C ALA A 107 -11.24 16.69 -8.53
N LYS A 108 -11.31 17.97 -8.16
CA LYS A 108 -11.86 19.03 -9.00
C LYS A 108 -11.08 19.25 -10.30
N VAL A 109 -9.78 18.97 -10.34
CA VAL A 109 -8.97 19.09 -11.55
C VAL A 109 -8.87 17.77 -12.32
N VAL A 110 -9.11 16.63 -11.68
CA VAL A 110 -9.14 15.31 -12.32
C VAL A 110 -10.48 15.03 -13.01
N GLY A 111 -11.60 15.39 -12.36
CA GLY A 111 -12.95 15.15 -12.85
C GLY A 111 -13.24 15.66 -14.28
N PRO A 112 -12.90 16.93 -14.62
CA PRO A 112 -13.12 17.47 -15.96
C PRO A 112 -12.42 16.71 -17.10
N HIS A 113 -11.42 15.90 -16.80
CA HIS A 113 -10.71 15.03 -17.74
C HIS A 113 -11.26 13.59 -17.78
N ASP A 114 -12.42 13.31 -17.18
CA ASP A 114 -12.95 11.95 -17.00
C ASP A 114 -11.94 11.01 -16.31
N GLY A 115 -11.10 11.57 -15.44
CA GLY A 115 -9.98 10.90 -14.83
C GLY A 115 -10.39 10.05 -13.61
N LEU A 116 -9.53 9.10 -13.26
CA LEU A 116 -9.71 8.21 -12.11
C LEU A 116 -9.09 8.80 -10.84
N MET A 117 -9.84 8.78 -9.74
CA MET A 117 -9.34 8.99 -8.38
C MET A 117 -9.14 7.63 -7.71
N GLN A 118 -7.93 7.08 -7.77
CA GLN A 118 -7.61 5.79 -7.19
C GLN A 118 -7.22 5.95 -5.71
N LEU A 119 -7.91 5.19 -4.85
CA LEU A 119 -7.78 5.27 -3.39
C LEU A 119 -7.35 3.91 -2.80
N VAL A 120 -6.32 3.93 -1.97
CA VAL A 120 -5.89 2.78 -1.18
C VAL A 120 -6.07 3.10 0.31
N GLY A 121 -6.79 2.26 1.04
CA GLY A 121 -7.01 2.42 2.48
C GLY A 121 -7.85 3.64 2.87
N ALA A 122 -8.61 4.23 1.95
CA ALA A 122 -9.53 5.32 2.26
C ALA A 122 -10.78 4.79 2.97
N ASP A 123 -11.29 5.58 3.91
CA ASP A 123 -12.58 5.32 4.53
C ASP A 123 -13.76 5.68 3.59
N ALA A 124 -14.96 5.20 3.95
CA ALA A 124 -16.15 5.38 3.12
C ALA A 124 -16.59 6.85 2.99
N GLU A 125 -16.29 7.70 3.98
CA GLU A 125 -16.64 9.11 3.97
C GLU A 125 -15.78 9.87 2.94
N VAL A 126 -14.46 9.64 2.95
CA VAL A 126 -13.54 10.21 1.96
C VAL A 126 -13.89 9.76 0.56
N MET A 127 -14.17 8.46 0.35
CA MET A 127 -14.58 7.95 -0.96
C MET A 127 -15.87 8.62 -1.45
N ARG A 128 -16.87 8.76 -0.57
CA ARG A 128 -18.14 9.41 -0.90
C ARG A 128 -17.93 10.86 -1.29
N SER A 129 -17.21 11.62 -0.48
CA SER A 129 -16.93 13.03 -0.73
C SER A 129 -16.22 13.27 -2.07
N ILE A 130 -15.26 12.42 -2.42
CA ILE A 130 -14.58 12.49 -3.72
C ILE A 130 -15.54 12.13 -4.86
N ALA A 131 -16.34 11.06 -4.71
CA ALA A 131 -17.29 10.61 -5.73
C ALA A 131 -18.43 11.61 -5.98
N GLU A 132 -18.70 12.53 -5.06
CA GLU A 132 -19.66 13.64 -5.20
C GLU A 132 -19.07 14.84 -5.95
N THR A 133 -17.75 14.89 -6.18
CA THR A 133 -17.13 15.90 -7.01
C THR A 133 -17.47 15.66 -8.47
N GLU A 134 -17.89 16.73 -9.18
CA GLU A 134 -18.34 16.65 -10.57
C GLU A 134 -17.29 15.99 -11.48
N GLY A 135 -17.71 15.00 -12.25
CA GLY A 135 -16.86 14.21 -13.16
C GLY A 135 -15.94 13.20 -12.49
N SER A 136 -15.90 13.14 -11.16
CA SER A 136 -15.03 12.20 -10.45
C SER A 136 -15.46 10.76 -10.64
N ARG A 137 -14.48 9.90 -10.92
CA ARG A 137 -14.59 8.44 -10.98
C ARG A 137 -13.67 7.84 -9.95
N VAL A 138 -14.22 7.18 -8.94
CA VAL A 138 -13.43 6.58 -7.86
C VAL A 138 -13.09 5.14 -8.19
N LEU A 139 -11.81 4.80 -8.09
CA LEU A 139 -11.31 3.44 -8.14
C LEU A 139 -10.66 3.11 -6.78
N PHE A 140 -11.08 2.07 -6.09
CA PHE A 140 -10.43 1.71 -4.85
C PHE A 140 -10.02 0.24 -4.78
N SER A 141 -8.96 -0.04 -4.03
CA SER A 141 -8.50 -1.40 -3.78
C SER A 141 -9.29 -2.00 -2.63
N TYR A 142 -10.05 -3.05 -2.92
CA TYR A 142 -10.87 -3.75 -1.96
C TYR A 142 -10.19 -5.05 -1.51
N GLY A 143 -9.90 -5.13 -0.22
CA GLY A 143 -9.47 -6.37 0.41
C GLY A 143 -10.65 -7.12 0.99
N CYS A 144 -10.93 -8.34 0.51
CA CYS A 144 -11.87 -9.22 1.17
C CYS A 144 -11.17 -9.91 2.34
N SER A 145 -11.77 -9.89 3.54
CA SER A 145 -11.33 -10.73 4.64
C SER A 145 -11.55 -12.20 4.26
N GLY A 146 -10.80 -13.12 4.84
CA GLY A 146 -11.02 -14.56 4.62
C GLY A 146 -12.30 -15.12 5.26
N GLU A 147 -13.19 -14.25 5.74
CA GLU A 147 -14.48 -14.61 6.31
C GLU A 147 -15.51 -14.89 5.21
N GLU A 148 -16.31 -15.91 5.40
CA GLU A 148 -17.40 -16.26 4.50
C GLU A 148 -18.37 -15.09 4.31
N GLY A 149 -18.72 -14.77 3.09
CA GLY A 149 -19.65 -13.70 2.74
C GLY A 149 -19.07 -12.28 2.80
N SER A 150 -17.77 -12.08 3.14
CA SER A 150 -17.16 -10.75 3.17
C SER A 150 -17.21 -10.07 1.80
N GLY A 151 -16.94 -10.80 0.72
CA GLY A 151 -17.04 -10.28 -0.64
C GLY A 151 -18.46 -9.86 -1.03
N THR A 152 -19.46 -10.62 -0.61
CA THR A 152 -20.88 -10.30 -0.88
C THR A 152 -21.32 -9.03 -0.15
N LYS A 153 -20.89 -8.85 1.10
CA LYS A 153 -21.17 -7.61 1.87
C LYS A 153 -20.54 -6.40 1.20
N ALA A 154 -19.31 -6.56 0.71
CA ALA A 154 -18.60 -5.54 -0.01
C ALA A 154 -19.28 -5.12 -1.30
N ALA A 155 -19.66 -6.10 -2.13
CA ALA A 155 -20.37 -5.84 -3.38
C ALA A 155 -21.68 -5.10 -3.11
N LYS A 156 -22.45 -5.53 -2.11
CA LYS A 156 -23.70 -4.85 -1.71
C LYS A 156 -23.48 -3.40 -1.30
N HIS A 157 -22.46 -3.13 -0.50
CA HIS A 157 -22.14 -1.76 -0.10
C HIS A 157 -21.73 -0.88 -1.29
N LEU A 158 -20.96 -1.44 -2.22
CA LEU A 158 -20.59 -0.76 -3.46
C LEU A 158 -21.82 -0.45 -4.32
N ASP A 159 -22.73 -1.42 -4.47
CA ASP A 159 -23.99 -1.23 -5.20
C ASP A 159 -24.83 -0.13 -4.57
N GLU A 160 -24.95 -0.10 -3.24
CA GLU A 160 -25.67 0.96 -2.51
C GLU A 160 -25.09 2.35 -2.79
N MET A 161 -23.77 2.51 -2.76
CA MET A 161 -23.11 3.78 -3.08
C MET A 161 -23.37 4.21 -4.53
N ASN A 162 -23.34 3.27 -5.49
CA ASN A 162 -23.58 3.57 -6.91
C ASN A 162 -25.06 3.85 -7.22
N LEU A 163 -26.01 3.24 -6.50
CA LEU A 163 -27.44 3.56 -6.61
C LEU A 163 -27.77 5.01 -6.23
N GLU A 164 -26.93 5.65 -5.42
CA GLU A 164 -27.01 7.06 -5.10
C GLU A 164 -26.40 7.98 -6.19
N GLY A 165 -26.06 7.43 -7.35
CA GLY A 165 -25.56 8.17 -8.52
C GLY A 165 -24.06 8.43 -8.52
N ARG A 166 -23.29 7.79 -7.63
CA ARG A 166 -21.82 7.89 -7.61
C ARG A 166 -21.21 6.92 -8.59
N ASN A 167 -20.02 7.25 -9.09
CA ASN A 167 -19.24 6.40 -9.98
C ASN A 167 -18.05 5.80 -9.22
N ILE A 168 -18.30 4.68 -8.52
CA ILE A 168 -17.31 4.00 -7.69
C ILE A 168 -17.08 2.59 -8.20
N THR A 169 -15.83 2.25 -8.52
CA THR A 169 -15.40 0.93 -8.95
C THR A 169 -14.40 0.36 -7.94
N ALA A 170 -14.56 -0.91 -7.60
CA ALA A 170 -13.60 -1.61 -6.77
C ALA A 170 -12.74 -2.57 -7.58
N THR A 171 -11.45 -2.64 -7.25
CA THR A 171 -10.55 -3.69 -7.71
C THR A 171 -10.25 -4.65 -6.57
N THR A 172 -10.28 -5.94 -6.86
CA THR A 172 -9.92 -6.98 -5.91
C THR A 172 -9.06 -8.05 -6.57
N HIS A 173 -8.35 -8.81 -5.77
CA HIS A 173 -7.57 -9.92 -6.28
C HIS A 173 -8.49 -11.06 -6.73
N THR A 174 -8.17 -11.67 -7.86
CA THR A 174 -8.87 -12.85 -8.39
C THR A 174 -8.43 -14.16 -7.72
N ARG A 175 -7.45 -14.07 -6.82
CA ARG A 175 -6.89 -15.20 -6.05
C ARG A 175 -6.58 -14.74 -4.63
N GLY A 176 -6.34 -15.69 -3.73
CA GLY A 176 -5.87 -15.39 -2.37
C GLY A 176 -4.59 -14.54 -2.40
N SER A 177 -4.52 -13.57 -1.50
CA SER A 177 -3.33 -12.77 -1.26
C SER A 177 -2.55 -13.34 -0.09
N GLY A 178 -1.23 -13.27 -0.15
CA GLY A 178 -0.35 -13.68 0.93
C GLY A 178 0.85 -12.75 1.05
N TYR A 179 1.49 -12.81 2.19
CA TYR A 179 2.73 -12.10 2.48
C TYR A 179 3.81 -13.11 2.83
N MET A 180 5.00 -12.93 2.28
CA MET A 180 6.19 -13.63 2.73
C MET A 180 6.87 -12.79 3.81
N PHE A 181 7.24 -13.45 4.90
CA PHE A 181 8.00 -12.83 5.98
C PHE A 181 9.04 -13.80 6.54
N GLY A 182 10.02 -13.25 7.22
CA GLY A 182 11.11 -14.02 7.81
C GLY A 182 12.22 -13.10 8.30
N LEU A 183 13.30 -13.67 8.81
CA LEU A 183 14.40 -12.90 9.40
C LEU A 183 15.07 -11.91 8.46
N GLN A 184 15.01 -12.14 7.13
CA GLN A 184 15.54 -11.21 6.13
C GLN A 184 14.57 -10.08 5.75
N SER A 185 13.31 -10.15 6.20
CA SER A 185 12.26 -9.22 5.80
C SER A 185 11.46 -8.71 7.00
N GLY A 186 10.17 -8.50 6.82
CA GLY A 186 9.27 -8.11 7.91
C GLY A 186 9.05 -9.22 8.92
N LEU A 187 8.87 -8.86 10.16
CA LEU A 187 8.54 -9.76 11.27
C LEU A 187 7.09 -9.48 11.70
N PRO A 188 6.19 -10.48 11.67
CA PRO A 188 4.75 -10.25 11.82
C PRO A 188 4.27 -10.16 13.27
N VAL A 189 5.13 -10.46 14.24
CA VAL A 189 4.78 -10.48 15.67
C VAL A 189 5.10 -9.14 16.30
N GLU A 190 4.19 -8.59 17.07
CA GLU A 190 4.37 -7.37 17.86
C GLU A 190 4.88 -7.72 19.26
N GLY A 191 5.76 -6.89 19.82
CA GLY A 191 6.32 -7.05 21.14
C GLY A 191 7.65 -6.34 21.32
N ILE A 192 8.03 -6.08 22.56
CA ILE A 192 9.26 -5.31 22.89
C ILE A 192 10.52 -6.05 22.40
N THR A 193 10.56 -7.38 22.55
CA THR A 193 11.70 -8.17 22.09
C THR A 193 11.71 -8.29 20.57
N TRP A 194 10.53 -8.42 19.95
CA TRP A 194 10.37 -8.39 18.50
C TRP A 194 10.76 -7.04 17.90
N ASP A 195 10.47 -5.93 18.57
CA ASP A 195 10.90 -4.59 18.15
C ASP A 195 12.44 -4.46 18.20
N LYS A 196 13.08 -4.97 19.26
CA LYS A 196 14.55 -5.03 19.32
C LYS A 196 15.14 -5.86 18.18
N LEU A 197 14.48 -6.99 17.82
CA LEU A 197 14.92 -7.82 16.69
C LEU A 197 14.77 -7.09 15.36
N ARG A 198 13.71 -6.28 15.17
CA ARG A 198 13.49 -5.48 13.95
C ARG A 198 14.59 -4.45 13.69
N THR A 199 15.19 -3.89 14.74
CA THR A 199 16.26 -2.89 14.60
C THR A 199 17.60 -3.47 14.17
N LYS A 200 17.77 -4.78 14.24
CA LYS A 200 18.99 -5.50 13.91
C LYS A 200 19.07 -5.82 12.41
N ASP A 201 20.29 -5.88 11.87
CA ASP A 201 20.54 -6.44 10.56
C ASP A 201 20.37 -7.97 10.54
N PHE A 202 20.51 -8.59 9.38
CA PHE A 202 20.22 -10.01 9.24
C PHE A 202 21.16 -10.91 10.05
N GLU A 203 22.45 -10.61 10.06
CA GLU A 203 23.46 -11.39 10.79
C GLU A 203 23.24 -11.24 12.31
N GLU A 204 23.00 -10.00 12.76
CA GLU A 204 22.67 -9.73 14.17
C GLU A 204 21.37 -10.41 14.60
N ARG A 205 20.38 -10.55 13.70
CA ARG A 205 19.14 -11.30 13.99
C ARG A 205 19.41 -12.76 14.16
N LEU A 206 20.26 -13.36 13.31
CA LEU A 206 20.66 -14.76 13.42
C LEU A 206 21.39 -15.03 14.73
N GLU A 207 22.29 -14.13 15.15
CA GLU A 207 22.97 -14.24 16.43
C GLU A 207 21.99 -14.13 17.60
N ALA A 208 21.10 -13.15 17.58
CA ALA A 208 20.15 -12.92 18.66
C ALA A 208 19.17 -14.09 18.89
N ILE A 209 18.66 -14.72 17.84
CA ILE A 209 17.75 -15.87 17.99
C ILE A 209 18.45 -17.14 18.49
N ASN A 210 19.78 -17.21 18.43
CA ASN A 210 20.58 -18.30 19.01
C ASN A 210 20.87 -18.07 20.51
N GLU A 211 20.60 -16.90 21.06
CA GLU A 211 20.64 -16.66 22.50
C GLU A 211 19.38 -17.24 23.16
N GLU A 212 19.52 -18.25 24.01
CA GLU A 212 18.41 -18.96 24.65
C GLU A 212 17.40 -18.01 25.32
N ALA A 213 17.88 -17.08 26.18
CA ALA A 213 17.02 -16.15 26.89
C ALA A 213 16.29 -15.16 25.96
N PHE A 214 16.93 -14.76 24.85
CA PHE A 214 16.32 -13.87 23.86
C PHE A 214 15.25 -14.62 23.06
N CYS A 215 15.53 -15.87 22.66
CA CYS A 215 14.59 -16.73 21.96
C CYS A 215 13.36 -17.04 22.84
N GLU A 216 13.55 -17.38 24.12
CA GLU A 216 12.45 -17.60 25.06
C GLU A 216 11.55 -16.37 25.20
N ALA A 217 12.13 -15.17 25.25
CA ALA A 217 11.37 -13.94 25.32
C ALA A 217 10.55 -13.67 24.04
N LEU A 218 11.12 -13.94 22.85
CA LEU A 218 10.39 -13.87 21.57
C LEU A 218 9.20 -14.83 21.54
N ILE A 219 9.40 -16.06 21.98
CA ILE A 219 8.36 -17.09 22.04
C ILE A 219 7.26 -16.67 23.04
N ALA A 220 7.63 -16.19 24.20
CA ALA A 220 6.69 -15.75 25.23
C ALA A 220 5.80 -14.61 24.70
N GLU A 221 6.39 -13.59 24.07
CA GLU A 221 5.64 -12.49 23.46
C GLU A 221 4.74 -12.98 22.29
N ALA A 222 5.19 -13.93 21.47
CA ALA A 222 4.40 -14.48 20.37
C ALA A 222 3.18 -15.30 20.83
N ARG A 223 3.21 -15.84 22.04
CA ARG A 223 2.09 -16.58 22.65
C ARG A 223 0.99 -15.66 23.19
N GLU A 224 1.26 -14.38 23.37
CA GLU A 224 0.25 -13.44 23.84
C GLU A 224 -0.89 -13.27 22.83
N PRO A 225 -2.15 -13.25 23.29
CA PRO A 225 -3.28 -13.03 22.40
C PRO A 225 -3.13 -11.73 21.60
N LYS A 226 -3.29 -11.81 20.29
CA LYS A 226 -3.18 -10.69 19.35
C LYS A 226 -1.76 -10.17 19.08
N SER A 227 -0.72 -10.83 19.55
CA SER A 227 0.67 -10.47 19.24
C SER A 227 0.99 -10.61 17.74
N CYS A 228 0.26 -11.41 17.01
CA CYS A 228 0.42 -11.58 15.57
C CYS A 228 -0.87 -11.13 14.85
N GLY A 229 -0.75 -10.16 13.97
CA GLY A 229 -1.86 -9.68 13.13
C GLY A 229 -2.36 -10.69 12.09
N ILE A 230 -1.62 -11.79 11.90
CA ILE A 230 -1.95 -12.87 10.97
C ILE A 230 -2.27 -14.13 11.77
N PRO A 231 -3.44 -14.77 11.55
CA PRO A 231 -3.76 -16.04 12.19
C PRO A 231 -2.73 -17.12 11.84
N LEU A 232 -2.05 -17.70 12.82
CA LEU A 232 -0.99 -18.69 12.60
C LEU A 232 -1.47 -19.94 11.84
N GLN A 233 -2.78 -20.25 11.90
CA GLN A 233 -3.41 -21.30 11.09
C GLN A 233 -3.35 -21.02 9.58
N LYS A 234 -3.11 -19.77 9.19
CA LYS A 234 -2.97 -19.33 7.80
C LYS A 234 -1.52 -19.05 7.41
N VAL A 235 -0.58 -19.39 8.27
CA VAL A 235 0.86 -19.23 8.03
C VAL A 235 1.46 -20.59 7.71
N TYR A 236 2.18 -20.68 6.61
CA TYR A 236 2.78 -21.91 6.11
C TYR A 236 4.29 -21.75 6.01
N PHE A 237 5.01 -22.82 6.35
CA PHE A 237 6.45 -22.85 6.17
C PHE A 237 6.78 -23.15 4.70
N MET A 238 7.61 -22.33 4.09
CA MET A 238 7.94 -22.42 2.67
C MET A 238 9.20 -23.26 2.38
N GLY A 239 9.75 -23.94 3.38
CA GLY A 239 10.94 -24.76 3.23
C GLY A 239 12.24 -23.94 3.39
N LEU A 240 13.37 -24.68 3.36
CA LEU A 240 14.73 -24.13 3.46
C LEU A 240 15.48 -24.18 2.11
N ASP A 241 14.86 -24.72 1.08
CA ASP A 241 15.47 -24.90 -0.22
C ASP A 241 15.48 -23.59 -1.03
N GLU A 242 16.35 -23.51 -2.04
CA GLU A 242 16.47 -22.36 -2.95
C GLU A 242 15.15 -22.04 -3.70
N ALA A 243 14.32 -23.05 -3.93
CA ALA A 243 12.96 -22.89 -4.50
C ALA A 243 11.93 -23.05 -3.37
N PRO A 244 11.17 -21.99 -3.02
CA PRO A 244 10.13 -22.09 -2.01
C PRO A 244 9.11 -23.17 -2.36
N ASP A 245 8.78 -24.04 -1.41
CA ASP A 245 7.69 -25.01 -1.58
C ASP A 245 6.35 -24.27 -1.46
N HIS A 246 5.63 -24.17 -2.56
CA HIS A 246 4.28 -23.61 -2.61
C HIS A 246 3.20 -24.63 -2.26
N ASN A 247 3.58 -25.85 -1.88
CA ASN A 247 2.66 -26.88 -1.45
C ASN A 247 2.35 -26.70 0.04
N PHE A 248 1.42 -25.86 0.36
CA PHE A 248 1.00 -25.51 1.73
C PHE A 248 0.35 -26.70 2.46
N ALA A 249 1.11 -27.76 2.67
CA ALA A 249 0.62 -28.99 3.28
C ALA A 249 0.36 -28.86 4.79
N GLN A 250 1.19 -28.08 5.50
CA GLN A 250 1.08 -27.89 6.94
C GLN A 250 1.24 -26.41 7.32
N ASN A 251 0.33 -25.92 8.14
CA ASN A 251 0.47 -24.60 8.74
C ASN A 251 1.40 -24.64 9.97
N LEU A 252 1.80 -23.48 10.49
CA LEU A 252 2.74 -23.40 11.61
C LEU A 252 2.23 -24.12 12.89
N ILE A 253 0.91 -24.14 13.13
CA ILE A 253 0.34 -24.84 14.28
C ILE A 253 0.45 -26.36 14.14
N GLU A 254 0.26 -26.89 12.93
CA GLU A 254 0.43 -28.32 12.67
C GLU A 254 1.90 -28.73 12.75
N LEU A 255 2.80 -27.89 12.26
CA LEU A 255 4.24 -28.11 12.39
C LEU A 255 4.70 -28.09 13.84
N SER A 256 4.25 -27.15 14.67
CA SER A 256 4.63 -27.11 16.10
C SER A 256 4.16 -28.36 16.85
N LYS A 257 2.95 -28.85 16.61
CA LYS A 257 2.45 -30.09 17.19
C LYS A 257 3.26 -31.30 16.78
N SER A 258 3.73 -31.37 15.53
CA SER A 258 4.58 -32.47 15.05
C SER A 258 6.00 -32.41 15.60
N ALA A 259 6.47 -31.19 15.98
CA ALA A 259 7.76 -31.01 16.65
C ALA A 259 7.72 -31.29 18.17
N GLY A 260 6.54 -31.52 18.75
CA GLY A 260 6.38 -31.84 20.18
C GLY A 260 6.29 -30.63 21.10
N GLU A 261 5.93 -29.46 20.53
CA GLU A 261 5.72 -28.22 21.26
C GLU A 261 4.23 -27.89 21.51
#